data_93f91fb05a9b42225e51f1982327d1c1
#
_entry.id   93f91fb05a9b42225e51f1982327d1c1
#
_cell.length_a   1.000
_cell.length_b   1.000
_cell.length_c   1.000
_cell.angle_alpha   90.00
_cell.angle_beta   90.00
_cell.angle_gamma   90.00
#
_symmetry.space_group_name_H-M   'P 1'
#
loop_
_entity.id
_entity.type
_entity.pdbx_description
1 polymer ?
#
loop_
_entity_poly.entity_id
_entity_poly.type
_entity_poly.pdbx_seq_one_letter_code
_entity_poly.pdbx_strand_id
1 'polypeptide(L)'
;MNFFSLFKRNLIYKFKKKISIDENTNEKKSLDDLFYFYGSDKANIFRLSNKKGHGYSLFYEEQLQNLKKKKIKVLEIGSYAGASAAAFAKYFPNSEIFCLDIN
;
A
#
# COMPACT_ATOMS: atom_id res chain seq x y z
N MET A 1 12.69 -9.37 11.33
CA MET A 1 11.33 -9.63 11.85
C MET A 1 11.35 -11.00 12.52
N ASN A 2 10.90 -11.10 13.76
CA ASN A 2 10.87 -12.38 14.47
C ASN A 2 9.62 -13.18 14.09
N PHE A 3 9.58 -14.45 14.51
CA PHE A 3 8.48 -15.36 14.18
C PHE A 3 7.12 -14.85 14.69
N PHE A 4 7.08 -14.31 15.92
CA PHE A 4 5.81 -13.82 16.48
C PHE A 4 5.27 -12.62 15.72
N SER A 5 6.14 -11.69 15.32
CA SER A 5 5.73 -10.54 14.53
C SER A 5 5.14 -10.97 13.18
N LEU A 6 5.78 -11.92 12.53
CA LEU A 6 5.31 -12.44 11.26
C LEU A 6 3.97 -13.16 11.42
N PHE A 7 3.84 -14.00 12.44
CA PHE A 7 2.61 -14.73 12.73
C PHE A 7 1.44 -13.77 13.00
N LYS A 8 1.66 -12.77 13.85
CA LYS A 8 0.66 -11.76 14.17
C LYS A 8 0.23 -11.00 12.91
N ARG A 9 1.19 -10.61 12.10
CA ARG A 9 0.92 -9.91 10.85
C ARG A 9 0.09 -10.78 9.90
N ASN A 10 0.42 -12.05 9.77
CA ASN A 10 -0.32 -12.99 8.95
C ASN A 10 -1.78 -13.12 9.42
N LEU A 11 -2.00 -13.18 10.73
CA LEU A 11 -3.36 -13.24 11.29
C LEU A 11 -4.16 -11.98 10.95
N ILE A 12 -3.54 -10.81 11.10
CA ILE A 12 -4.20 -9.54 10.77
C ILE A 12 -4.66 -9.56 9.32
N TYR A 13 -3.79 -9.93 8.40
CA TYR A 13 -4.15 -9.95 6.98
C TYR A 13 -5.15 -11.05 6.63
N LYS A 14 -5.14 -12.17 7.34
CA LYS A 14 -6.09 -13.25 7.12
C LYS A 14 -7.53 -12.83 7.46
N PHE A 15 -7.71 -12.06 8.52
CA PHE A 15 -9.04 -11.69 9.01
C PHE A 15 -9.49 -10.29 8.60
N LYS A 16 -8.65 -9.52 7.92
CA LYS A 16 -9.07 -8.19 7.47
C LYS A 16 -10.15 -8.29 6.41
N LYS A 17 -11.00 -7.27 6.34
CA LYS A 17 -11.95 -7.13 5.24
C LYS A 17 -11.18 -6.95 3.93
N LYS A 18 -11.53 -7.75 2.93
CA LYS A 18 -10.96 -7.60 1.59
C LYS A 18 -11.54 -6.36 0.92
N ILE A 19 -10.67 -5.56 0.32
CA ILE A 19 -11.05 -4.35 -0.39
C ILE A 19 -10.70 -4.54 -1.86
N SER A 20 -11.70 -4.35 -2.73
CA SER A 20 -11.45 -4.41 -4.17
C SER A 20 -10.62 -3.19 -4.60
N ILE A 21 -9.62 -3.42 -5.43
CA ILE A 21 -8.82 -2.34 -6.00
C ILE A 21 -9.67 -1.41 -6.88
N ASP A 22 -10.75 -1.95 -7.44
CA ASP A 22 -11.68 -1.18 -8.27
C ASP A 22 -12.74 -0.45 -7.46
N GLU A 23 -12.79 -0.69 -6.16
CA GLU A 23 -13.68 0.03 -5.27
C GLU A 23 -13.38 1.51 -5.35
N ASN A 24 -14.43 2.28 -5.55
CA ASN A 24 -14.27 3.68 -5.93
C ASN A 24 -13.75 4.52 -4.76
N THR A 25 -12.55 5.00 -4.87
CA THR A 25 -11.98 5.97 -3.95
C THR A 25 -12.21 7.41 -4.40
N ASN A 26 -12.86 7.61 -5.49
CA ASN A 26 -13.41 8.82 -6.09
C ASN A 26 -12.55 10.08 -6.12
N GLU A 27 -11.57 10.18 -5.30
CA GLU A 27 -10.92 11.45 -5.04
C GLU A 27 -9.45 11.40 -5.42
N LYS A 28 -8.92 12.56 -5.69
CA LYS A 28 -7.47 12.73 -5.78
C LYS A 28 -6.89 12.57 -4.39
N LYS A 29 -6.68 11.33 -3.98
CA LYS A 29 -6.15 11.05 -2.66
C LYS A 29 -4.63 11.11 -2.65
N SER A 30 -4.08 11.54 -1.53
CA SER A 30 -2.66 11.45 -1.29
C SER A 30 -2.22 9.98 -1.21
N LEU A 31 -0.94 9.74 -1.38
CA LEU A 31 -0.42 8.38 -1.22
C LEU A 31 -0.63 7.86 0.21
N ASP A 32 -0.53 8.72 1.21
CA ASP A 32 -0.81 8.34 2.59
C ASP A 32 -2.26 7.89 2.78
N ASP A 33 -3.21 8.64 2.21
CA ASP A 33 -4.63 8.26 2.25
C ASP A 33 -4.85 6.90 1.62
N LEU A 34 -4.22 6.63 0.49
CA LEU A 34 -4.35 5.36 -0.21
C LEU A 34 -3.71 4.22 0.58
N PHE A 35 -2.51 4.42 1.14
CA PHE A 35 -1.89 3.43 2.01
C PHE A 35 -2.79 3.11 3.20
N TYR A 36 -3.36 4.14 3.82
CA TYR A 36 -4.28 3.95 4.94
C TYR A 36 -5.51 3.16 4.50
N PHE A 37 -6.13 3.56 3.40
CA PHE A 37 -7.37 2.94 2.89
C PHE A 37 -7.18 1.45 2.62
N TYR A 38 -6.09 1.08 1.94
CA TYR A 38 -5.83 -0.32 1.60
C TYR A 38 -5.20 -1.11 2.75
N GLY A 39 -4.91 -0.48 3.86
CA GLY A 39 -4.38 -1.16 5.04
C GLY A 39 -2.88 -1.45 4.96
N SER A 40 -2.12 -0.59 4.31
CA SER A 40 -0.67 -0.71 4.27
C SER A 40 -0.03 -0.09 5.51
N ASP A 41 0.99 -0.75 6.03
CA ASP A 41 1.79 -0.21 7.13
C ASP A 41 2.77 0.88 6.68
N LYS A 42 2.83 1.18 5.40
CA LYS A 42 3.63 2.31 4.89
C LYS A 42 3.01 3.66 5.19
N ALA A 43 1.72 3.69 5.53
CA ALA A 43 1.03 4.90 5.95
C ALA A 43 1.58 5.42 7.29
N ASN A 44 1.23 6.65 7.63
CA ASN A 44 1.56 7.20 8.95
C ASN A 44 0.83 6.43 10.06
N ILE A 45 -0.40 6.01 9.80
CA ILE A 45 -1.18 5.17 10.71
C ILE A 45 -1.46 3.84 10.00
N PHE A 46 -1.16 2.76 10.68
CA PHE A 46 -1.49 1.43 10.18
C PHE A 46 -2.92 1.07 10.63
N ARG A 47 -3.86 1.18 9.71
CA ARG A 47 -5.30 1.05 10.00
C ARG A 47 -5.67 -0.29 10.62
N LEU A 48 -5.06 -1.38 10.15
CA LEU A 48 -5.43 -2.72 10.59
C LEU A 48 -5.12 -3.00 12.06
N SER A 49 -4.15 -2.31 12.64
CA SER A 49 -3.80 -2.45 14.06
C SER A 49 -4.07 -1.18 14.84
N ASN A 50 -4.51 -0.11 14.18
CA ASN A 50 -4.72 1.21 14.76
C ASN A 50 -3.48 1.73 15.50
N LYS A 51 -2.30 1.41 14.97
CA LYS A 51 -1.01 1.82 15.51
C LYS A 51 -0.28 2.67 14.48
N LYS A 52 0.81 3.30 14.92
CA LYS A 52 1.67 4.05 14.04
C LYS A 52 2.25 3.12 12.97
N GLY A 53 2.16 3.53 11.72
CA GLY A 53 2.81 2.86 10.59
C GLY A 53 4.24 3.31 10.41
N HIS A 54 4.86 2.92 9.29
CA HIS A 54 6.25 3.27 9.00
C HIS A 54 6.43 4.73 8.57
N GLY A 55 5.37 5.40 8.13
CA GLY A 55 5.44 6.81 7.78
C GLY A 55 6.23 7.10 6.51
N TYR A 56 6.18 6.21 5.53
CA TYR A 56 6.94 6.39 4.28
C TYR A 56 6.24 7.26 3.24
N SER A 57 4.98 7.62 3.47
CA SER A 57 4.14 8.24 2.45
C SER A 57 4.70 9.55 1.91
N LEU A 58 5.13 10.43 2.81
CA LEU A 58 5.65 11.74 2.40
C LEU A 58 6.90 11.60 1.54
N PHE A 59 7.79 10.71 1.94
CA PHE A 59 9.01 10.45 1.18
C PHE A 59 8.68 9.98 -0.23
N TYR A 60 7.78 8.99 -0.36
CA TYR A 60 7.37 8.48 -1.66
C TYR A 60 6.70 9.57 -2.51
N GLU A 61 5.81 10.36 -1.92
CA GLU A 61 5.15 11.42 -2.68
C GLU A 61 6.13 12.46 -3.20
N GLU A 62 7.07 12.89 -2.39
CA GLU A 62 8.08 13.86 -2.81
C GLU A 62 8.90 13.35 -3.99
N GLN A 63 9.22 12.05 -3.99
CA GLN A 63 10.04 11.45 -5.04
C GLN A 63 9.24 11.10 -6.30
N LEU A 64 7.97 10.78 -6.17
CA LEU A 64 7.20 10.12 -7.22
C LEU A 64 6.06 10.96 -7.80
N GLN A 65 5.72 12.09 -7.19
CA GLN A 65 4.58 12.89 -7.64
C GLN A 65 4.67 13.32 -9.10
N ASN A 66 5.88 13.56 -9.59
CA ASN A 66 6.09 13.97 -10.99
C ASN A 66 5.79 12.85 -11.99
N LEU A 67 5.72 11.62 -11.52
CA LEU A 67 5.43 10.44 -12.36
C LEU A 67 3.95 10.06 -12.33
N LYS A 68 3.15 10.75 -11.53
CA LYS A 68 1.79 10.31 -11.20
C LYS A 68 0.92 10.03 -12.41
N LYS A 69 1.00 10.86 -13.45
CA LYS A 69 0.16 10.72 -14.64
C LYS A 69 0.88 10.08 -15.83
N LYS A 70 2.14 9.74 -15.67
CA LYS A 70 2.93 9.15 -16.75
C LYS A 70 2.64 7.66 -16.88
N LYS A 71 2.87 7.13 -18.08
CA LYS A 71 2.84 5.68 -18.29
C LYS A 71 4.13 5.10 -17.73
N ILE A 72 4.03 4.40 -16.62
CA ILE A 72 5.19 3.82 -15.94
C ILE A 72 4.90 2.38 -15.54
N LYS A 73 5.96 1.66 -15.29
CA LYS A 73 5.91 0.33 -14.69
C LYS A 73 6.50 0.41 -13.30
N VAL A 74 5.82 -0.17 -12.33
CA VAL A 74 6.27 -0.19 -10.94
C VAL A 74 6.45 -1.63 -10.51
N LEU A 75 7.62 -1.94 -9.99
CA LEU A 75 7.88 -3.24 -9.37
C LEU A 75 8.02 -3.03 -7.87
N GLU A 76 7.17 -3.67 -7.11
CA GLU A 76 7.28 -3.70 -5.66
C GLU A 76 7.81 -5.06 -5.21
N ILE A 77 8.93 -5.05 -4.49
CA ILE A 77 9.53 -6.24 -3.91
C ILE A 77 9.11 -6.28 -2.43
N GLY A 78 8.56 -7.43 -1.99
CA GLY A 78 8.04 -7.55 -0.64
C GLY A 78 6.65 -6.96 -0.49
N SER A 79 5.77 -7.21 -1.45
CA SER A 79 4.41 -6.66 -1.47
C SER A 79 3.48 -7.24 -0.40
N TYR A 80 3.84 -8.37 0.14
CA TYR A 80 3.11 -9.10 1.19
C TYR A 80 1.64 -9.36 0.77
N ALA A 81 0.68 -8.64 1.34
CA ALA A 81 -0.75 -8.84 1.04
C ALA A 81 -1.26 -7.93 -0.09
N GLY A 82 -0.39 -7.18 -0.74
CA GLY A 82 -0.75 -6.35 -1.87
C GLY A 82 -1.37 -5.00 -1.53
N ALA A 83 -1.41 -4.61 -0.25
CA ALA A 83 -2.03 -3.36 0.16
C ALA A 83 -1.31 -2.14 -0.44
N SER A 84 0.02 -2.11 -0.37
CA SER A 84 0.78 -1.01 -0.96
C SER A 84 0.74 -1.04 -2.48
N ALA A 85 0.71 -2.23 -3.09
CA ALA A 85 0.57 -2.35 -4.54
C ALA A 85 -0.77 -1.77 -5.01
N ALA A 86 -1.85 -2.01 -4.29
CA ALA A 86 -3.15 -1.44 -4.59
C ALA A 86 -3.12 0.09 -4.50
N ALA A 87 -2.47 0.63 -3.46
CA ALA A 87 -2.32 2.06 -3.30
C ALA A 87 -1.55 2.68 -4.47
N PHE A 88 -0.44 2.06 -4.89
CA PHE A 88 0.34 2.54 -6.03
C PHE A 88 -0.47 2.47 -7.33
N ALA A 89 -1.25 1.41 -7.53
CA ALA A 89 -2.08 1.29 -8.73
C ALA A 89 -3.11 2.44 -8.84
N LYS A 90 -3.66 2.86 -7.72
CA LYS A 90 -4.57 4.01 -7.70
C LYS A 90 -3.84 5.34 -7.81
N TYR A 91 -2.68 5.45 -7.17
CA TYR A 91 -1.89 6.67 -7.22
C TYR A 91 -1.36 6.95 -8.63
N PHE A 92 -0.97 5.91 -9.35
CA PHE A 92 -0.45 6.00 -10.72
C PHE A 92 -1.47 5.40 -11.70
N PRO A 93 -2.49 6.17 -12.12
CA PRO A 93 -3.59 5.59 -12.90
C PRO A 93 -3.19 5.02 -14.26
N ASN A 94 -2.04 5.43 -14.79
CA ASN A 94 -1.56 4.97 -16.10
C ASN A 94 -0.42 3.96 -15.99
N SER A 95 -0.25 3.34 -14.84
CA SER A 95 0.86 2.42 -14.57
C SER A 95 0.45 0.96 -14.69
N GLU A 96 1.47 0.13 -14.83
CA GLU A 96 1.37 -1.31 -14.59
C GLU A 96 2.14 -1.61 -13.31
N ILE A 97 1.50 -2.30 -12.39
CA ILE A 97 2.09 -2.63 -11.09
C ILE A 97 2.43 -4.11 -11.06
N PHE A 98 3.67 -4.42 -10.76
CA PHE A 98 4.16 -5.78 -10.60
C PHE A 98 4.55 -5.99 -9.14
N CYS A 99 4.15 -7.10 -8.58
CA CYS A 99 4.42 -7.43 -7.18
C CYS A 99 5.22 -8.71 -7.10
N LEU A 100 6.23 -8.71 -6.25
CA LEU A 100 7.03 -9.89 -5.99
C LEU A 100 7.13 -10.08 -4.48
N ASP A 101 6.69 -11.24 -4.01
CA ASP A 101 6.81 -11.60 -2.60
C ASP A 101 7.09 -13.10 -2.50
N ILE A 102 7.95 -13.45 -1.56
CA ILE A 102 8.35 -14.84 -1.33
C ILE A 102 7.51 -15.53 -0.24
N ASN A 103 6.60 -14.83 0.39
CA ASN A 103 5.73 -15.40 1.42
C ASN A 103 4.47 -16.05 0.85
#